data_8bbd40777a11eeb68688fae5ed071eae
#
_entry.id   8bbd40777a11eeb68688fae5ed071eae
#
_cell.length_a   1.000
_cell.length_b   1.000
_cell.length_c   1.000
_cell.angle_alpha   90.00
_cell.angle_beta   90.00
_cell.angle_gamma   90.00
#
_symmetry.space_group_name_H-M   'P 1'
#
loop_
_entity.id
_entity.type
_entity.pdbx_description
1 polymer ?
#
loop_
_entity_poly.entity_id
_entity_poly.type
_entity_poly.pdbx_seq_one_letter_code
_entity_poly.pdbx_strand_id
1 'polypeptide(L)'
;MIANREAILADWEAHPMRRPRIAKVTINIGVGGSGERLTKAETMLQQLVGQKPIRRRAKKTNRDFGIRRGEPIAVKVTLRGKKAYEMLKRLLAAVDNKLKASSFDEHGNVCFGIDEHINIPGVEYDPEIGIFGMDVCVTLERPGFRVARRRRKRTKIPTRHKLTKEEGMVFMQEEFGVEIVEG
;
A
#
# COMPACT_ATOMS: atom_id res chain seq x y z
N MET A 1 17.84 -9.19 -12.13
CA MET A 1 18.56 -9.45 -10.85
C MET A 1 18.94 -8.15 -10.17
N ILE A 2 18.74 -8.04 -8.85
CA ILE A 2 19.12 -6.83 -8.09
C ILE A 2 20.64 -6.86 -7.89
N ALA A 3 21.35 -5.94 -8.53
CA ALA A 3 22.81 -5.98 -8.66
C ALA A 3 23.61 -5.87 -7.33
N ASN A 4 22.98 -5.45 -6.22
CA ASN A 4 23.66 -5.18 -4.95
C ASN A 4 22.99 -5.83 -3.73
N ARG A 5 22.27 -6.95 -3.88
CA ARG A 5 21.51 -7.57 -2.80
C ARG A 5 22.35 -7.88 -1.56
N GLU A 6 23.50 -8.54 -1.74
CA GLU A 6 24.38 -8.93 -0.63
C GLU A 6 24.93 -7.72 0.14
N ALA A 7 25.32 -6.66 -0.59
CA ALA A 7 25.81 -5.44 0.03
C ALA A 7 24.70 -4.73 0.85
N ILE A 8 23.44 -4.75 0.38
CA ILE A 8 22.30 -4.18 1.08
C ILE A 8 22.03 -4.97 2.37
N LEU A 9 22.05 -6.29 2.32
CA LEU A 9 21.82 -7.15 3.49
C LEU A 9 22.92 -6.96 4.53
N ALA A 10 24.20 -6.93 4.10
CA ALA A 10 25.33 -6.65 4.98
C ALA A 10 25.24 -5.27 5.67
N ASP A 11 24.77 -4.23 4.94
CA ASP A 11 24.54 -2.89 5.52
C ASP A 11 23.42 -2.91 6.59
N TRP A 12 22.36 -3.71 6.39
CA TRP A 12 21.29 -3.84 7.37
C TRP A 12 21.70 -4.61 8.63
N GLU A 13 22.57 -5.60 8.49
CA GLU A 13 23.15 -6.35 9.62
C GLU A 13 24.10 -5.46 10.43
N ALA A 14 24.98 -4.72 9.75
CA ALA A 14 25.92 -3.81 10.40
C ALA A 14 25.21 -2.64 11.11
N HIS A 15 24.08 -2.18 10.57
CA HIS A 15 23.36 -1.01 11.07
C HIS A 15 21.84 -1.25 11.18
N PRO A 16 21.32 -1.76 12.32
CA PRO A 16 19.91 -2.07 12.48
C PRO A 16 18.95 -0.90 12.20
N MET A 17 19.43 0.36 12.37
CA MET A 17 18.64 1.56 12.03
C MET A 17 18.49 1.82 10.53
N ARG A 18 19.21 1.10 9.69
CA ARG A 18 19.09 1.18 8.23
C ARG A 18 18.10 0.17 7.66
N ARG A 19 17.84 -0.93 8.39
CA ARG A 19 16.86 -1.93 7.95
C ARG A 19 15.47 -1.30 7.77
N PRO A 20 14.83 -1.44 6.61
CA PRO A 20 13.51 -0.93 6.35
C PRO A 20 12.44 -1.59 7.21
N ARG A 21 11.31 -0.91 7.36
CA ARG A 21 10.09 -1.46 7.97
C ARG A 21 8.87 -0.92 7.28
N ILE A 22 7.75 -1.63 7.39
CA ILE A 22 6.46 -1.15 6.90
C ILE A 22 5.99 0.01 7.79
N ALA A 23 5.88 1.20 7.20
CA ALA A 23 5.30 2.35 7.86
C ALA A 23 3.78 2.30 7.88
N LYS A 24 3.19 1.90 6.76
CA LYS A 24 1.75 1.74 6.55
C LYS A 24 1.48 0.95 5.28
N VAL A 25 0.33 0.29 5.27
CA VAL A 25 -0.31 -0.23 4.07
C VAL A 25 -1.61 0.55 3.86
N THR A 26 -1.81 1.05 2.68
CA THR A 26 -3.00 1.81 2.31
C THR A 26 -3.74 1.05 1.23
N ILE A 27 -5.02 0.75 1.47
CA ILE A 27 -5.92 0.15 0.48
C ILE A 27 -6.90 1.23 0.05
N ASN A 28 -7.07 1.39 -1.25
CA ASN A 28 -7.97 2.37 -1.86
C ASN A 28 -8.88 1.67 -2.86
N ILE A 29 -10.18 1.99 -2.82
CA ILE A 29 -11.17 1.51 -3.78
C ILE A 29 -11.78 2.74 -4.43
N GLY A 30 -11.52 2.93 -5.72
CA GLY A 30 -12.10 3.99 -6.53
C GLY A 30 -13.43 3.54 -7.11
N VAL A 31 -14.54 4.16 -6.69
CA VAL A 31 -15.89 3.83 -7.18
C VAL A 31 -16.33 4.77 -8.31
N GLY A 32 -15.79 5.99 -8.31
CA GLY A 32 -16.08 7.00 -9.33
C GLY A 32 -17.38 7.79 -9.11
N GLY A 33 -18.19 7.45 -8.11
CA GLY A 33 -19.44 8.18 -7.80
C GLY A 33 -19.91 7.92 -6.38
N SER A 34 -20.89 8.71 -5.95
CA SER A 34 -21.63 8.54 -4.69
C SER A 34 -22.79 7.54 -4.87
N GLY A 35 -23.30 7.03 -3.78
CA GLY A 35 -24.48 6.19 -3.77
C GLY A 35 -24.26 4.80 -3.17
N GLU A 36 -25.14 3.86 -3.54
CA GLU A 36 -25.17 2.51 -2.97
C GLU A 36 -23.87 1.73 -3.21
N ARG A 37 -23.30 1.82 -4.42
CA ARG A 37 -22.04 1.17 -4.77
C ARG A 37 -20.87 1.59 -3.84
N LEU A 38 -20.83 2.87 -3.45
CA LEU A 38 -19.83 3.36 -2.50
C LEU A 38 -20.04 2.79 -1.09
N THR A 39 -21.29 2.64 -0.67
CA THR A 39 -21.63 2.04 0.64
C THR A 39 -21.28 0.55 0.65
N LYS A 40 -21.54 -0.18 -0.43
CA LYS A 40 -21.15 -1.59 -0.60
C LYS A 40 -19.62 -1.74 -0.54
N ALA A 41 -18.86 -0.87 -1.22
CA ALA A 41 -17.40 -0.85 -1.17
C ALA A 41 -16.87 -0.55 0.26
N GLU A 42 -17.53 0.34 1.01
CA GLU A 42 -17.18 0.62 2.41
C GLU A 42 -17.42 -0.60 3.30
N THR A 43 -18.56 -1.27 3.17
CA THR A 43 -18.89 -2.47 3.93
C THR A 43 -17.89 -3.60 3.64
N MET A 44 -17.64 -3.88 2.38
CA MET A 44 -16.68 -4.89 1.95
C MET A 44 -15.28 -4.62 2.53
N LEU A 45 -14.78 -3.38 2.39
CA LEU A 45 -13.47 -3.03 2.89
C LEU A 45 -13.39 -3.10 4.42
N GLN A 46 -14.49 -2.77 5.12
CA GLN A 46 -14.58 -2.91 6.58
C GLN A 46 -14.55 -4.37 7.03
N GLN A 47 -15.26 -5.25 6.33
CA GLN A 47 -15.25 -6.70 6.59
C GLN A 47 -13.86 -7.30 6.34
N LEU A 48 -13.22 -6.95 5.22
CA LEU A 48 -11.91 -7.44 4.84
C LEU A 48 -10.82 -7.10 5.87
N VAL A 49 -10.85 -5.86 6.39
CA VAL A 49 -9.76 -5.29 7.19
C VAL A 49 -10.08 -5.29 8.69
N GLY A 50 -11.36 -5.36 9.07
CA GLY A 50 -11.78 -5.21 10.46
C GLY A 50 -11.53 -3.82 11.05
N GLN A 51 -11.47 -2.78 10.18
CA GLN A 51 -11.30 -1.38 10.58
C GLN A 51 -12.17 -0.49 9.73
N LYS A 52 -12.81 0.52 10.34
CA LYS A 52 -13.69 1.46 9.64
C LYS A 52 -12.92 2.26 8.57
N PRO A 53 -13.32 2.17 7.29
CA PRO A 53 -12.74 2.94 6.21
C PRO A 53 -13.15 4.42 6.27
N ILE A 54 -12.51 5.23 5.45
CA ILE A 54 -12.80 6.67 5.29
C ILE A 54 -13.22 6.92 3.86
N ARG A 55 -14.37 7.55 3.65
CA ARG A 55 -14.80 8.04 2.34
C ARG A 55 -13.89 9.18 1.87
N ARG A 56 -13.43 9.11 0.66
CA ARG A 56 -12.60 10.16 0.03
C ARG A 56 -13.45 10.98 -0.91
N ARG A 57 -13.30 12.30 -0.78
CA ARG A 57 -14.06 13.28 -1.57
C ARG A 57 -13.24 13.78 -2.75
N ALA A 58 -13.91 14.06 -3.87
CA ALA A 58 -13.31 14.68 -5.03
C ALA A 58 -12.72 16.05 -4.69
N LYS A 59 -11.49 16.29 -5.13
CA LYS A 59 -10.80 17.59 -4.94
C LYS A 59 -11.25 18.65 -5.92
N LYS A 60 -11.57 18.25 -7.15
CA LYS A 60 -12.00 19.10 -8.26
C LYS A 60 -13.27 18.54 -8.88
N THR A 61 -14.07 19.42 -9.51
CA THR A 61 -15.16 19.02 -10.39
C THR A 61 -14.58 18.51 -11.70
N ASN A 62 -15.06 17.37 -12.19
CA ASN A 62 -14.76 16.86 -13.52
C ASN A 62 -16.09 16.53 -14.22
N ARG A 63 -16.40 17.25 -15.29
CA ARG A 63 -17.67 17.11 -16.04
C ARG A 63 -17.70 15.81 -16.83
N ASP A 64 -16.57 15.37 -17.38
CA ASP A 64 -16.47 14.17 -18.21
C ASP A 64 -16.82 12.88 -17.41
N PHE A 65 -16.49 12.88 -16.12
CA PHE A 65 -16.84 11.79 -15.20
C PHE A 65 -18.10 12.07 -14.36
N GLY A 66 -18.78 13.16 -14.57
CA GLY A 66 -19.97 13.54 -13.79
C GLY A 66 -19.71 13.83 -12.31
N ILE A 67 -18.45 14.08 -11.91
CA ILE A 67 -18.03 14.22 -10.52
C ILE A 67 -18.01 15.69 -10.11
N ARG A 68 -18.60 16.01 -8.95
CA ARG A 68 -18.57 17.35 -8.36
C ARG A 68 -17.54 17.44 -7.23
N ARG A 69 -16.93 18.62 -7.06
CA ARG A 69 -16.04 18.89 -5.92
C ARG A 69 -16.75 18.61 -4.59
N GLY A 70 -16.11 17.85 -3.71
CA GLY A 70 -16.65 17.48 -2.40
C GLY A 70 -17.48 16.21 -2.39
N GLU A 71 -17.84 15.66 -3.54
CA GLU A 71 -18.58 14.41 -3.67
C GLU A 71 -17.74 13.22 -3.21
N PRO A 72 -18.28 12.28 -2.40
CA PRO A 72 -17.58 11.07 -2.01
C PRO A 72 -17.51 10.09 -3.20
N ILE A 73 -16.30 9.75 -3.63
CA ILE A 73 -16.06 8.95 -4.86
C ILE A 73 -15.20 7.70 -4.64
N ALA A 74 -14.60 7.57 -3.47
CA ALA A 74 -13.72 6.45 -3.15
C ALA A 74 -13.74 6.13 -1.66
N VAL A 75 -13.29 4.94 -1.31
CA VAL A 75 -13.12 4.46 0.05
C VAL A 75 -11.65 4.11 0.29
N LYS A 76 -11.12 4.47 1.45
CA LYS A 76 -9.72 4.26 1.78
C LYS A 76 -9.56 3.79 3.23
N VAL A 77 -8.65 2.85 3.44
CA VAL A 77 -8.19 2.45 4.77
C VAL A 77 -6.67 2.53 4.86
N THR A 78 -6.15 2.80 6.04
CA THR A 78 -4.69 2.82 6.29
C THR A 78 -4.38 1.94 7.48
N LEU A 79 -3.58 0.92 7.27
CA LEU A 79 -3.17 -0.06 8.26
C LEU A 79 -1.74 0.22 8.73
N ARG A 80 -1.46 -0.10 10.00
CA ARG A 80 -0.14 0.04 10.61
C ARG A 80 0.15 -1.12 11.55
N GLY A 81 1.44 -1.34 11.85
CA GLY A 81 1.90 -2.37 12.78
C GLY A 81 1.56 -3.79 12.32
N LYS A 82 1.22 -4.68 13.25
CA LYS A 82 0.95 -6.10 12.97
C LYS A 82 -0.16 -6.30 11.95
N LYS A 83 -1.27 -5.54 12.06
CA LYS A 83 -2.39 -5.60 11.09
C LYS A 83 -1.95 -5.29 9.66
N ALA A 84 -1.04 -4.33 9.47
CA ALA A 84 -0.51 -4.01 8.15
C ALA A 84 0.30 -5.18 7.57
N TYR A 85 1.10 -5.83 8.41
CA TYR A 85 1.93 -6.96 8.01
C TYR A 85 1.10 -8.19 7.64
N GLU A 86 0.14 -8.56 8.47
CA GLU A 86 -0.77 -9.69 8.24
C GLU A 86 -1.63 -9.49 7.00
N MET A 87 -2.22 -8.29 6.86
CA MET A 87 -3.03 -7.96 5.70
C MET A 87 -2.19 -7.95 4.41
N LEU A 88 -0.96 -7.40 4.45
CA LEU A 88 -0.09 -7.38 3.28
C LEU A 88 0.25 -8.79 2.78
N LYS A 89 0.46 -9.77 3.65
CA LYS A 89 0.65 -11.17 3.25
C LYS A 89 -0.55 -11.71 2.47
N ARG A 90 -1.77 -11.44 2.93
CA ARG A 90 -3.00 -11.86 2.23
C ARG A 90 -3.16 -11.17 0.88
N LEU A 91 -2.86 -9.86 0.81
CA LEU A 91 -2.95 -9.08 -0.43
C LEU A 91 -1.89 -9.49 -1.46
N LEU A 92 -0.69 -9.87 -1.03
CA LEU A 92 0.35 -10.38 -1.92
C LEU A 92 0.00 -11.77 -2.46
N ALA A 93 -0.61 -12.63 -1.66
CA ALA A 93 -1.10 -13.92 -2.12
C ALA A 93 -2.15 -13.78 -3.23
N ALA A 94 -2.96 -12.71 -3.23
CA ALA A 94 -3.94 -12.43 -4.29
C ALA A 94 -3.31 -12.06 -5.65
N VAL A 95 -2.01 -11.72 -5.67
CA VAL A 95 -1.23 -11.43 -6.89
C VAL A 95 -0.11 -12.46 -7.09
N ASP A 96 -0.29 -13.69 -6.58
CA ASP A 96 0.65 -14.80 -6.68
C ASP A 96 2.07 -14.47 -6.18
N ASN A 97 2.19 -13.53 -5.25
CA ASN A 97 3.46 -12.99 -4.76
C ASN A 97 4.39 -12.43 -5.86
N LYS A 98 3.82 -11.96 -6.97
CA LYS A 98 4.58 -11.37 -8.08
C LYS A 98 4.36 -9.86 -8.15
N LEU A 99 5.43 -9.11 -8.18
CA LEU A 99 5.39 -7.66 -8.32
C LEU A 99 6.28 -7.20 -9.48
N LYS A 100 5.81 -6.23 -10.25
CA LYS A 100 6.60 -5.62 -11.31
C LYS A 100 7.64 -4.66 -10.74
N ALA A 101 8.85 -4.65 -11.29
CA ALA A 101 9.88 -3.69 -10.90
C ALA A 101 9.44 -2.22 -11.11
N SER A 102 8.57 -1.97 -12.10
CA SER A 102 7.95 -0.66 -12.36
C SER A 102 6.98 -0.18 -11.26
N SER A 103 6.44 -1.10 -10.43
CA SER A 103 5.55 -0.78 -9.31
C SER A 103 6.25 -0.13 -8.12
N PHE A 104 7.59 -0.13 -8.11
CA PHE A 104 8.40 0.48 -7.05
C PHE A 104 8.82 1.91 -7.42
N ASP A 105 8.64 2.83 -6.47
CA ASP A 105 9.11 4.21 -6.61
C ASP A 105 10.60 4.38 -6.24
N GLU A 106 11.15 5.59 -6.45
CA GLU A 106 12.54 5.94 -6.13
C GLU A 106 12.89 5.81 -4.63
N HIS A 107 11.87 5.73 -3.77
CA HIS A 107 12.01 5.64 -2.32
C HIS A 107 11.66 4.25 -1.77
N GLY A 108 11.59 3.23 -2.65
CA GLY A 108 11.32 1.85 -2.28
C GLY A 108 9.88 1.57 -1.86
N ASN A 109 8.94 2.53 -1.98
CA ASN A 109 7.54 2.23 -1.79
C ASN A 109 7.01 1.43 -2.98
N VAL A 110 6.01 0.59 -2.75
CA VAL A 110 5.41 -0.21 -3.82
C VAL A 110 3.90 -0.03 -3.85
N CYS A 111 3.35 0.08 -5.06
CA CYS A 111 1.91 0.11 -5.29
C CYS A 111 1.54 -0.91 -6.36
N PHE A 112 0.53 -1.73 -6.08
CA PHE A 112 0.00 -2.73 -7.01
C PHE A 112 -1.52 -2.77 -6.94
N GLY A 113 -2.15 -3.20 -8.04
CA GLY A 113 -3.60 -3.39 -8.14
C GLY A 113 -3.97 -4.83 -7.85
N ILE A 114 -5.17 -5.02 -7.34
CA ILE A 114 -5.88 -6.30 -7.25
C ILE A 114 -7.18 -6.08 -8.00
N ASP A 115 -7.38 -6.82 -9.09
CA ASP A 115 -8.54 -6.63 -9.97
C ASP A 115 -9.84 -7.06 -9.28
N GLU A 116 -9.79 -8.13 -8.51
CA GLU A 116 -10.94 -8.69 -7.82
C GLU A 116 -10.60 -9.02 -6.36
N HIS A 117 -11.43 -8.53 -5.44
CA HIS A 117 -11.21 -8.77 -4.00
C HIS A 117 -11.42 -10.24 -3.60
N ILE A 118 -12.14 -11.01 -4.40
CA ILE A 118 -12.36 -12.47 -4.19
C ILE A 118 -11.06 -13.29 -4.29
N ASN A 119 -10.07 -12.80 -5.01
CA ASN A 119 -8.76 -13.46 -5.11
C ASN A 119 -7.97 -13.41 -3.79
N ILE A 120 -8.44 -12.63 -2.81
CA ILE A 120 -7.78 -12.51 -1.51
C ILE A 120 -8.14 -13.73 -0.64
N PRO A 121 -7.17 -14.49 -0.12
CA PRO A 121 -7.45 -15.64 0.73
C PRO A 121 -8.33 -15.30 1.94
N GLY A 122 -9.37 -16.12 2.15
CA GLY A 122 -10.32 -15.94 3.26
C GLY A 122 -11.37 -14.85 3.01
N VAL A 123 -11.63 -14.49 1.77
CA VAL A 123 -12.77 -13.65 1.36
C VAL A 123 -13.77 -14.54 0.62
N GLU A 124 -15.03 -14.45 1.03
CA GLU A 124 -16.14 -15.12 0.37
C GLU A 124 -16.85 -14.12 -0.58
N TYR A 125 -17.36 -14.65 -1.67
CA TYR A 125 -18.16 -13.84 -2.60
C TYR A 125 -19.54 -13.58 -2.03
N ASP A 126 -19.91 -12.32 -1.94
CA ASP A 126 -21.24 -11.87 -1.57
C ASP A 126 -21.93 -11.22 -2.79
N PRO A 127 -22.99 -11.84 -3.34
CA PRO A 127 -23.73 -11.28 -4.48
C PRO A 127 -24.34 -9.91 -4.23
N GLU A 128 -24.69 -9.59 -2.99
CA GLU A 128 -25.27 -8.29 -2.64
C GLU A 128 -24.23 -7.16 -2.69
N ILE A 129 -22.98 -7.48 -2.37
CA ILE A 129 -21.87 -6.52 -2.39
C ILE A 129 -21.33 -6.34 -3.80
N GLY A 130 -21.15 -7.45 -4.53
CA GLY A 130 -20.54 -7.47 -5.87
C GLY A 130 -19.01 -7.44 -5.85
N ILE A 131 -18.39 -7.34 -7.02
CA ILE A 131 -16.93 -7.40 -7.20
C ILE A 131 -16.34 -6.00 -7.21
N PHE A 132 -15.24 -5.80 -6.45
CA PHE A 132 -14.47 -4.57 -6.39
C PHE A 132 -12.98 -4.84 -6.63
N GLY A 133 -12.38 -4.04 -7.50
CA GLY A 133 -10.93 -3.90 -7.59
C GLY A 133 -10.40 -2.91 -6.56
N MET A 134 -9.12 -3.03 -6.21
CA MET A 134 -8.48 -2.15 -5.24
C MET A 134 -7.02 -1.89 -5.54
N ASP A 135 -6.55 -0.72 -5.15
CA ASP A 135 -5.15 -0.34 -5.17
C ASP A 135 -4.53 -0.52 -3.78
N VAL A 136 -3.42 -1.20 -3.72
CA VAL A 136 -2.63 -1.42 -2.50
C VAL A 136 -1.33 -0.66 -2.59
N CYS A 137 -1.11 0.29 -1.67
CA CYS A 137 0.14 1.05 -1.59
C CYS A 137 0.83 0.79 -0.26
N VAL A 138 2.03 0.23 -0.33
CA VAL A 138 2.90 -0.06 0.81
C VAL A 138 3.94 1.04 0.93
N THR A 139 3.99 1.68 2.08
CA THR A 139 5.02 2.69 2.36
C THR A 139 6.06 2.09 3.29
N LEU A 140 7.30 2.08 2.82
CA LEU A 140 8.46 1.67 3.60
C LEU A 140 9.16 2.88 4.22
N GLU A 141 9.73 2.69 5.40
CA GLU A 141 10.55 3.71 6.07
C GLU A 141 11.67 3.08 6.89
N ARG A 142 12.75 3.82 7.08
CA ARG A 142 13.76 3.49 8.08
C ARG A 142 13.38 4.04 9.46
N PRO A 143 13.82 3.43 10.54
CA PRO A 143 13.75 4.05 11.88
C PRO A 143 14.27 5.50 11.85
N GLY A 144 13.69 6.39 12.65
CA GLY A 144 14.09 7.81 12.68
C GLY A 144 13.23 8.75 11.83
N PHE A 145 12.39 8.29 10.92
CA PHE A 145 11.53 9.14 10.07
C PHE A 145 10.51 10.01 10.85
N ARG A 146 10.35 9.76 12.15
CA ARG A 146 9.54 10.61 13.03
C ARG A 146 10.00 12.08 13.03
N VAL A 147 11.29 12.34 12.85
CA VAL A 147 11.87 13.69 12.79
C VAL A 147 11.20 14.56 11.73
N ALA A 148 10.81 13.98 10.58
CA ALA A 148 10.12 14.71 9.52
C ALA A 148 8.63 14.97 9.82
N ARG A 149 8.02 14.25 10.81
CA ARG A 149 6.58 14.31 11.10
C ARG A 149 6.22 14.92 12.44
N ARG A 150 7.19 15.02 13.36
CA ARG A 150 6.97 15.62 14.69
C ARG A 150 6.60 17.10 14.60
N ARG A 151 5.83 17.58 15.58
CA ARG A 151 5.37 18.98 15.61
C ARG A 151 6.50 19.98 15.92
N ARG A 152 7.39 19.63 16.88
CA ARG A 152 8.50 20.50 17.32
C ARG A 152 9.82 19.99 16.73
N LYS A 153 10.75 20.89 16.42
CA LYS A 153 12.08 20.61 15.86
C LYS A 153 12.01 19.69 14.65
N ARG A 154 11.03 19.92 13.76
CA ARG A 154 10.85 19.18 12.52
C ARG A 154 11.99 19.52 11.57
N THR A 155 12.63 18.48 11.01
CA THR A 155 13.68 18.61 9.99
C THR A 155 13.45 17.63 8.85
N LYS A 156 14.04 17.90 7.70
CA LYS A 156 14.02 17.00 6.53
C LYS A 156 14.90 15.79 6.82
N ILE A 157 14.51 14.63 6.29
CA ILE A 157 15.35 13.42 6.31
C ILE A 157 16.47 13.59 5.28
N PRO A 158 17.75 13.42 5.67
CA PRO A 158 18.87 13.45 4.74
C PRO A 158 18.71 12.40 3.63
N THR A 159 19.14 12.72 2.42
CA THR A 159 19.02 11.81 1.26
C THR A 159 19.71 10.46 1.52
N ARG A 160 20.86 10.46 2.18
CA ARG A 160 21.59 9.23 2.58
C ARG A 160 20.83 8.29 3.51
N HIS A 161 19.76 8.78 4.20
CA HIS A 161 18.92 7.99 5.09
C HIS A 161 17.58 7.60 4.44
N LYS A 162 17.29 8.06 3.24
CA LYS A 162 16.13 7.62 2.49
C LYS A 162 16.40 6.23 1.91
N LEU A 163 15.33 5.46 1.70
CA LEU A 163 15.40 4.21 0.99
C LEU A 163 15.61 4.45 -0.51
N THR A 164 16.25 3.49 -1.15
CA THR A 164 16.33 3.40 -2.62
C THR A 164 15.30 2.38 -3.14
N LYS A 165 15.06 2.43 -4.44
CA LYS A 165 14.18 1.46 -5.12
C LYS A 165 14.66 0.02 -4.90
N GLU A 166 15.96 -0.23 -5.05
CA GLU A 166 16.59 -1.54 -4.86
C GLU A 166 16.40 -2.09 -3.44
N GLU A 167 16.60 -1.24 -2.43
CA GLU A 167 16.38 -1.62 -1.03
C GLU A 167 14.92 -2.01 -0.77
N GLY A 168 13.95 -1.30 -1.38
CA GLY A 168 12.53 -1.66 -1.29
C GLY A 168 12.24 -3.03 -1.91
N MET A 169 12.84 -3.33 -3.06
CA MET A 169 12.73 -4.62 -3.73
C MET A 169 13.32 -5.75 -2.88
N VAL A 170 14.54 -5.58 -2.38
CA VAL A 170 15.21 -6.56 -1.49
C VAL A 170 14.38 -6.82 -0.24
N PHE A 171 13.84 -5.76 0.38
CA PHE A 171 12.99 -5.90 1.56
C PHE A 171 11.74 -6.75 1.30
N MET A 172 11.05 -6.52 0.17
CA MET A 172 9.85 -7.30 -0.19
C MET A 172 10.19 -8.76 -0.49
N GLN A 173 11.34 -9.03 -1.10
CA GLN A 173 11.81 -10.39 -1.33
C GLN A 173 12.13 -11.13 -0.02
N GLU A 174 12.88 -10.50 0.90
CA GLU A 174 13.30 -11.14 2.16
C GLU A 174 12.15 -11.37 3.13
N GLU A 175 11.27 -10.38 3.31
CA GLU A 175 10.23 -10.44 4.33
C GLU A 175 8.96 -11.20 3.86
N PHE A 176 8.67 -11.16 2.56
CA PHE A 176 7.41 -11.70 2.00
C PHE A 176 7.61 -12.77 0.93
N GLY A 177 8.84 -13.05 0.51
CA GLY A 177 9.12 -14.01 -0.55
C GLY A 177 8.56 -13.60 -1.92
N VAL A 178 8.50 -12.29 -2.19
CA VAL A 178 7.94 -11.75 -3.43
C VAL A 178 8.90 -11.97 -4.60
N GLU A 179 8.41 -12.46 -5.71
CA GLU A 179 9.13 -12.52 -6.98
C GLU A 179 8.99 -11.18 -7.71
N ILE A 180 10.14 -10.59 -8.11
CA ILE A 180 10.14 -9.34 -8.87
C ILE A 180 10.29 -9.65 -10.33
N VAL A 181 9.29 -9.27 -11.12
CA VAL A 181 9.22 -9.47 -12.57
C VAL A 181 9.65 -8.17 -13.25
N GLU A 182 10.50 -8.29 -14.26
CA GLU A 182 10.81 -7.20 -15.17
C GLU A 182 9.56 -6.94 -16.03
N GLY A 183 9.03 -5.71 -15.98
CA GLY A 183 7.83 -5.30 -16.71
C GLY A 183 8.08 -4.04 -17.52
#